data_66f1acece02cb7f4b621f17476e4b649
#
_entry.id   66f1acece02cb7f4b621f17476e4b649
#
_cell.length_a   1.000
_cell.length_b   1.000
_cell.length_c   1.000
_cell.angle_alpha   90.00
_cell.angle_beta   90.00
_cell.angle_gamma   90.00
#
_symmetry.space_group_name_H-M   'P 1'
#
loop_
_entity.id
_entity.type
_entity.pdbx_description
1 polymer ?
#
loop_
_entity_poly.entity_id
_entity_poly.type
_entity_poly.pdbx_seq_one_letter_code
_entity_poly.pdbx_strand_id
1 'polypeptide(L)'
;MKRIRVRQRHTGFSRLFAVALLVGLWQVFERRSRERMPGQEGIDDPEVSAAFEWVSRAPQMRWMRHFVISQAVVLQDHGEAVDLGCGAGQLVLEMARQAPGLHVTGIDLSEKMLADARQSAQQGGLVERVDFRLGNVEEIPFPDQSLDLVISTASLHHWVNPVKVLNEIDRVLKPGGAFYIFDLRRDMALPFYLMIWFATQFVVPAALHRVNEPMGSRNASYTVHELVDLARQSRLRGGQVTAGMIWIVLVGKKSAA
;
A
#
# COMPACT_ATOMS: atom_id res chain seq x y z
N MET A 1 -71.22 19.26 -4.05
CA MET A 1 -70.15 18.37 -3.54
C MET A 1 -68.80 19.11 -3.65
N LYS A 2 -68.24 19.62 -2.56
CA LYS A 2 -66.94 20.28 -2.52
C LYS A 2 -65.85 19.23 -2.30
N ARG A 3 -64.92 19.07 -3.26
CA ARG A 3 -63.76 18.16 -3.13
C ARG A 3 -62.78 18.78 -2.16
N ILE A 4 -62.46 18.09 -1.06
CA ILE A 4 -61.42 18.44 -0.09
C ILE A 4 -60.05 18.10 -0.76
N ARG A 5 -59.20 19.12 -1.01
CA ARG A 5 -57.83 18.90 -1.40
C ARG A 5 -56.95 18.69 -0.18
N VAL A 6 -56.45 17.47 -0.02
CA VAL A 6 -55.42 17.16 0.99
C VAL A 6 -54.10 17.66 0.44
N ARG A 7 -53.53 18.67 1.09
CA ARG A 7 -52.19 19.21 0.75
C ARG A 7 -51.16 18.49 1.62
N GLN A 8 -50.52 17.44 1.08
CA GLN A 8 -49.41 16.80 1.78
C GLN A 8 -48.21 17.74 1.85
N ARG A 9 -47.88 18.21 3.06
CA ARG A 9 -46.64 18.92 3.38
C ARG A 9 -45.61 17.91 3.83
N HIS A 10 -44.92 17.21 2.87
CA HIS A 10 -43.89 16.24 3.22
C HIS A 10 -42.46 16.69 2.90
N THR A 11 -42.23 18.00 2.60
CA THR A 11 -40.92 18.46 2.10
C THR A 11 -39.91 18.88 3.16
N GLY A 12 -40.32 19.13 4.41
CA GLY A 12 -39.40 19.57 5.47
C GLY A 12 -38.73 18.41 6.21
N PHE A 13 -39.47 17.36 6.49
CA PHE A 13 -38.99 16.24 7.30
C PHE A 13 -37.96 15.39 6.56
N SER A 14 -38.13 15.20 5.25
CA SER A 14 -37.18 14.47 4.40
C SER A 14 -35.82 15.18 4.27
N ARG A 15 -35.82 16.51 4.23
CA ARG A 15 -34.57 17.30 4.15
C ARG A 15 -33.79 17.27 5.46
N LEU A 16 -34.46 17.41 6.61
CA LEU A 16 -33.84 17.32 7.93
C LEU A 16 -33.28 15.92 8.18
N PHE A 17 -34.00 14.89 7.80
CA PHE A 17 -33.52 13.50 7.89
C PHE A 17 -32.30 13.23 7.02
N ALA A 18 -32.29 13.72 5.76
CA ALA A 18 -31.16 13.63 4.87
C ALA A 18 -29.91 14.36 5.41
N VAL A 19 -30.09 15.56 5.98
CA VAL A 19 -28.99 16.31 6.62
C VAL A 19 -28.47 15.57 7.85
N ALA A 20 -29.34 15.06 8.72
CA ALA A 20 -28.94 14.29 9.89
C ALA A 20 -28.17 13.01 9.50
N LEU A 21 -28.62 12.32 8.44
CA LEU A 21 -27.93 11.15 7.89
C LEU A 21 -26.54 11.52 7.36
N LEU A 22 -26.41 12.60 6.61
CA LEU A 22 -25.13 13.08 6.09
C LEU A 22 -24.17 13.50 7.20
N VAL A 23 -24.68 14.19 8.23
CA VAL A 23 -23.87 14.56 9.41
C VAL A 23 -23.45 13.30 10.19
N GLY A 24 -24.34 12.32 10.36
CA GLY A 24 -24.00 11.05 10.98
C GLY A 24 -22.94 10.27 10.19
N LEU A 25 -23.08 10.19 8.87
CA LEU A 25 -22.09 9.57 7.98
C LEU A 25 -20.74 10.30 8.05
N TRP A 26 -20.76 11.64 8.06
CA TRP A 26 -19.56 12.46 8.21
C TRP A 26 -18.86 12.21 9.56
N GLN A 27 -19.60 12.15 10.66
CA GLN A 27 -19.03 11.86 11.98
C GLN A 27 -18.39 10.46 12.05
N VAL A 28 -19.05 9.44 11.47
CA VAL A 28 -18.49 8.08 11.38
C VAL A 28 -17.20 8.07 10.52
N PHE A 29 -17.22 8.78 9.41
CA PHE A 29 -16.05 8.93 8.54
C PHE A 29 -14.88 9.62 9.26
N GLU A 30 -15.14 10.76 9.91
CA GLU A 30 -14.15 11.51 10.69
C GLU A 30 -13.53 10.65 11.80
N ARG A 31 -14.36 9.94 12.57
CA ARG A 31 -13.88 9.05 13.64
C ARG A 31 -12.99 7.94 13.08
N ARG A 32 -13.43 7.24 12.03
CA ARG A 32 -12.66 6.16 11.40
C ARG A 32 -11.38 6.65 10.72
N SER A 33 -11.34 7.91 10.29
CA SER A 33 -10.13 8.50 9.72
C SER A 33 -9.08 8.87 10.77
N ARG A 34 -9.49 9.04 12.03
CA ARG A 34 -8.60 9.43 13.15
C ARG A 34 -7.93 8.24 13.84
N GLU A 35 -8.59 7.09 13.92
CA GLU A 35 -8.05 5.91 14.61
C GLU A 35 -7.41 4.95 13.61
N ARG A 36 -6.10 4.68 13.80
CA ARG A 36 -5.41 3.63 13.06
C ARG A 36 -5.76 2.27 13.68
N MET A 37 -6.23 1.35 12.85
CA MET A 37 -6.46 -0.04 13.26
C MET A 37 -5.35 -0.89 12.65
N PRO A 38 -4.57 -1.64 13.45
CA PRO A 38 -3.59 -2.58 12.91
C PRO A 38 -4.26 -3.53 11.91
N GLY A 39 -3.60 -3.81 10.80
CA GLY A 39 -4.07 -4.78 9.81
C GLY A 39 -4.15 -6.17 10.43
N GLN A 40 -5.13 -6.96 10.01
CA GLN A 40 -5.13 -8.40 10.30
C GLN A 40 -4.26 -9.08 9.24
N GLU A 41 -3.27 -9.82 9.69
CA GLU A 41 -2.50 -10.70 8.83
C GLU A 41 -3.30 -11.98 8.62
N GLY A 42 -3.81 -12.21 7.43
CA GLY A 42 -4.58 -13.40 7.07
C GLY A 42 -4.05 -14.06 5.79
N ILE A 43 -2.76 -13.85 5.50
CA ILE A 43 -2.14 -14.24 4.23
C ILE A 43 -1.89 -15.77 4.15
N ASP A 44 -1.95 -16.49 5.26
CA ASP A 44 -1.77 -17.95 5.30
C ASP A 44 -3.02 -18.74 4.86
N ASP A 45 -4.20 -18.10 4.79
CA ASP A 45 -5.41 -18.73 4.24
C ASP A 45 -5.29 -18.84 2.71
N PRO A 46 -5.34 -20.04 2.12
CA PRO A 46 -5.19 -20.23 0.67
C PRO A 46 -6.22 -19.50 -0.17
N GLU A 47 -7.46 -19.38 0.30
CA GLU A 47 -8.53 -18.68 -0.43
C GLU A 47 -8.31 -17.15 -0.39
N VAL A 48 -7.86 -16.63 0.75
CA VAL A 48 -7.51 -15.21 0.91
C VAL A 48 -6.31 -14.89 0.01
N SER A 49 -5.25 -15.71 0.02
CA SER A 49 -4.08 -15.55 -0.84
C SER A 49 -4.45 -15.54 -2.33
N ALA A 50 -5.29 -16.49 -2.77
CA ALA A 50 -5.76 -16.54 -4.17
C ALA A 50 -6.60 -15.30 -4.54
N ALA A 51 -7.40 -14.79 -3.60
CA ALA A 51 -8.20 -13.60 -3.80
C ALA A 51 -7.33 -12.32 -3.89
N PHE A 52 -6.27 -12.21 -3.06
CA PHE A 52 -5.27 -11.15 -3.20
C PHE A 52 -4.54 -11.21 -4.55
N GLU A 53 -4.14 -12.40 -4.99
CA GLU A 53 -3.52 -12.58 -6.29
C GLU A 53 -4.46 -12.14 -7.43
N TRP A 54 -5.73 -12.50 -7.37
CA TRP A 54 -6.73 -12.05 -8.34
C TRP A 54 -6.83 -10.51 -8.36
N VAL A 55 -6.93 -9.85 -7.19
CA VAL A 55 -6.96 -8.38 -7.09
C VAL A 55 -5.69 -7.77 -7.65
N SER A 56 -4.52 -8.36 -7.33
CA SER A 56 -3.21 -7.83 -7.77
C SER A 56 -3.07 -7.80 -9.30
N ARG A 57 -3.77 -8.67 -10.02
CA ARG A 57 -3.79 -8.72 -11.49
C ARG A 57 -4.75 -7.72 -12.13
N ALA A 58 -5.60 -7.06 -11.33
CA ALA A 58 -6.57 -6.10 -11.83
C ALA A 58 -5.90 -4.88 -12.52
N PRO A 59 -6.53 -4.29 -13.55
CA PRO A 59 -5.95 -3.18 -14.33
C PRO A 59 -5.50 -2.00 -13.50
N GLN A 60 -6.26 -1.63 -12.45
CA GLN A 60 -5.92 -0.54 -11.53
C GLN A 60 -4.64 -0.82 -10.72
N MET A 61 -4.40 -2.08 -10.34
CA MET A 61 -3.17 -2.48 -9.63
C MET A 61 -1.97 -2.49 -10.58
N ARG A 62 -2.16 -2.89 -11.83
CA ARG A 62 -1.11 -2.78 -12.86
C ARG A 62 -0.74 -1.33 -13.12
N TRP A 63 -1.73 -0.44 -13.23
CA TRP A 63 -1.49 1.00 -13.41
C TRP A 63 -0.71 1.57 -12.21
N MET A 64 -1.11 1.22 -10.99
CA MET A 64 -0.42 1.63 -9.77
C MET A 64 1.04 1.17 -9.77
N ARG A 65 1.32 -0.11 -10.06
CA ARG A 65 2.70 -0.62 -10.12
C ARG A 65 3.51 0.09 -11.21
N HIS A 66 2.93 0.28 -12.40
CA HIS A 66 3.60 1.04 -13.45
C HIS A 66 3.94 2.47 -13.01
N PHE A 67 3.04 3.14 -12.32
CA PHE A 67 3.29 4.46 -11.71
C PHE A 67 4.45 4.39 -10.71
N VAL A 68 4.42 3.47 -9.75
CA VAL A 68 5.49 3.30 -8.76
C VAL A 68 6.84 3.03 -9.42
N ILE A 69 6.91 2.11 -10.37
CA ILE A 69 8.14 1.78 -11.09
C ILE A 69 8.67 3.00 -11.84
N SER A 70 7.80 3.75 -12.54
CA SER A 70 8.21 4.94 -13.27
C SER A 70 8.86 6.01 -12.37
N GLN A 71 8.37 6.15 -11.14
CA GLN A 71 8.94 7.09 -10.17
C GLN A 71 10.24 6.56 -9.55
N ALA A 72 10.30 5.26 -9.22
CA ALA A 72 11.46 4.63 -8.62
C ALA A 72 12.65 4.61 -9.57
N VAL A 73 12.44 4.29 -10.84
CA VAL A 73 13.49 4.23 -11.89
C VAL A 73 14.09 5.62 -12.17
N VAL A 74 13.34 6.71 -12.04
CA VAL A 74 13.87 8.07 -12.12
C VAL A 74 14.86 8.37 -10.99
N LEU A 75 14.68 7.74 -9.82
CA LEU A 75 15.59 7.91 -8.69
C LEU A 75 16.84 7.05 -8.85
N GLN A 76 16.68 5.80 -9.32
CA GLN A 76 17.74 4.81 -9.48
C GLN A 76 17.31 3.75 -10.50
N ASP A 77 18.05 3.61 -11.60
CA ASP A 77 17.73 2.74 -12.74
C ASP A 77 18.71 1.57 -12.94
N HIS A 78 19.72 1.46 -12.10
CA HIS A 78 20.73 0.40 -12.13
C HIS A 78 21.23 0.02 -10.74
N GLY A 79 21.82 -1.16 -10.62
CA GLY A 79 22.37 -1.69 -9.36
C GLY A 79 21.45 -2.67 -8.65
N GLU A 80 21.61 -2.78 -7.33
CA GLU A 80 20.85 -3.71 -6.48
C GLU A 80 19.61 -3.02 -5.89
N ALA A 81 18.45 -3.59 -6.15
CA ALA A 81 17.17 -3.11 -5.61
C ALA A 81 16.48 -4.15 -4.75
N VAL A 82 15.73 -3.71 -3.74
CA VAL A 82 14.88 -4.57 -2.92
C VAL A 82 13.44 -4.05 -2.84
N ASP A 83 12.47 -4.96 -2.94
CA ASP A 83 11.04 -4.69 -2.66
C ASP A 83 10.66 -5.32 -1.31
N LEU A 84 10.27 -4.49 -0.35
CA LEU A 84 9.94 -4.89 1.03
C LEU A 84 8.44 -5.20 1.15
N GLY A 85 8.10 -6.46 1.47
CA GLY A 85 6.73 -6.98 1.46
C GLY A 85 6.26 -7.21 0.02
N CYS A 86 7.05 -7.96 -0.75
CA CYS A 86 6.84 -8.12 -2.19
C CYS A 86 5.63 -9.00 -2.57
N GLY A 87 5.05 -9.74 -1.60
CA GLY A 87 3.98 -10.70 -1.86
C GLY A 87 4.33 -11.68 -2.96
N ALA A 88 3.43 -11.90 -3.92
CA ALA A 88 3.64 -12.78 -5.08
C ALA A 88 4.55 -12.17 -6.18
N GLY A 89 5.35 -11.15 -5.86
CA GLY A 89 6.44 -10.63 -6.68
C GLY A 89 6.05 -9.82 -7.91
N GLN A 90 4.80 -9.36 -8.00
CA GLN A 90 4.31 -8.67 -9.21
C GLN A 90 5.11 -7.39 -9.51
N LEU A 91 5.42 -6.57 -8.50
CA LEU A 91 6.23 -5.37 -8.67
C LEU A 91 7.67 -5.71 -9.09
N VAL A 92 8.30 -6.69 -8.42
CA VAL A 92 9.66 -7.19 -8.71
C VAL A 92 9.78 -7.60 -10.17
N LEU A 93 8.84 -8.43 -10.65
CA LEU A 93 8.84 -8.95 -12.02
C LEU A 93 8.61 -7.85 -13.07
N GLU A 94 7.68 -6.93 -12.78
CA GLU A 94 7.42 -5.79 -13.68
C GLU A 94 8.61 -4.82 -13.71
N MET A 95 9.26 -4.56 -12.57
CA MET A 95 10.45 -3.73 -12.48
C MET A 95 11.64 -4.35 -13.23
N ALA A 96 11.89 -5.64 -13.07
CA ALA A 96 12.95 -6.34 -13.80
C ALA A 96 12.78 -6.23 -15.32
N ARG A 97 11.55 -6.18 -15.83
CA ARG A 97 11.27 -5.97 -17.27
C ARG A 97 11.49 -4.53 -17.72
N GLN A 98 11.12 -3.56 -16.89
CA GLN A 98 11.12 -2.13 -17.25
C GLN A 98 12.46 -1.44 -16.99
N ALA A 99 13.23 -1.95 -16.02
CA ALA A 99 14.54 -1.40 -15.62
C ALA A 99 15.63 -2.46 -15.77
N PRO A 100 16.16 -2.68 -16.98
CA PRO A 100 17.14 -3.73 -17.25
C PRO A 100 18.49 -3.55 -16.52
N GLY A 101 18.77 -2.38 -15.99
CA GLY A 101 19.96 -2.12 -15.17
C GLY A 101 19.85 -2.57 -13.72
N LEU A 102 18.64 -2.88 -13.24
CA LEU A 102 18.42 -3.31 -11.86
C LEU A 102 18.41 -4.83 -11.74
N HIS A 103 19.06 -5.35 -10.70
CA HIS A 103 18.80 -6.66 -10.13
C HIS A 103 17.85 -6.48 -8.94
N VAL A 104 16.70 -7.16 -8.92
CA VAL A 104 15.64 -6.87 -7.95
C VAL A 104 15.39 -8.07 -7.06
N THR A 105 15.56 -7.90 -5.74
CA THR A 105 15.19 -8.92 -4.75
C THR A 105 13.86 -8.56 -4.09
N GLY A 106 12.93 -9.51 -4.04
CA GLY A 106 11.72 -9.40 -3.23
C GLY A 106 11.91 -10.03 -1.85
N ILE A 107 11.47 -9.36 -0.78
CA ILE A 107 11.44 -9.91 0.57
C ILE A 107 9.99 -9.98 1.03
N ASP A 108 9.60 -11.12 1.61
CA ASP A 108 8.28 -11.30 2.23
C ASP A 108 8.36 -12.29 3.41
N LEU A 109 7.37 -12.23 4.31
CA LEU A 109 7.23 -13.18 5.43
C LEU A 109 6.55 -14.49 5.01
N SER A 110 5.85 -14.52 3.88
CA SER A 110 5.08 -15.67 3.41
C SER A 110 5.89 -16.49 2.40
N GLU A 111 6.36 -17.66 2.81
CA GLU A 111 7.04 -18.60 1.88
C GLU A 111 6.12 -19.03 0.74
N LYS A 112 4.80 -19.14 1.00
CA LYS A 112 3.83 -19.42 -0.06
C LYS A 112 3.83 -18.36 -1.14
N MET A 113 3.76 -17.07 -0.77
CA MET A 113 3.81 -15.96 -1.72
C MET A 113 5.13 -15.93 -2.50
N LEU A 114 6.25 -16.21 -1.83
CA LEU A 114 7.56 -16.29 -2.48
C LEU A 114 7.67 -17.48 -3.45
N ALA A 115 7.04 -18.62 -3.13
CA ALA A 115 6.98 -19.76 -4.06
C ALA A 115 6.21 -19.38 -5.34
N ASP A 116 5.06 -18.69 -5.22
CA ASP A 116 4.27 -18.20 -6.35
C ASP A 116 5.07 -17.16 -7.18
N ALA A 117 5.85 -16.31 -6.50
CA ALA A 117 6.72 -15.31 -7.13
C ALA A 117 7.85 -15.97 -7.93
N ARG A 118 8.54 -16.98 -7.35
CA ARG A 118 9.60 -17.75 -8.06
C ARG A 118 9.04 -18.50 -9.26
N GLN A 119 7.87 -19.11 -9.13
CA GLN A 119 7.20 -19.76 -10.27
C GLN A 119 6.90 -18.74 -11.40
N SER A 120 6.41 -17.57 -11.04
CA SER A 120 6.13 -16.50 -12.01
C SER A 120 7.40 -15.97 -12.67
N ALA A 121 8.51 -15.90 -11.95
CA ALA A 121 9.83 -15.54 -12.50
C ALA A 121 10.33 -16.57 -13.51
N GLN A 122 10.18 -17.87 -13.21
CA GLN A 122 10.53 -18.95 -14.15
C GLN A 122 9.71 -18.88 -15.42
N GLN A 123 8.38 -18.76 -15.29
CA GLN A 123 7.47 -18.62 -16.45
C GLN A 123 7.75 -17.36 -17.28
N GLY A 124 8.21 -16.30 -16.64
CA GLY A 124 8.56 -15.03 -17.27
C GLY A 124 9.98 -14.95 -17.84
N GLY A 125 10.84 -15.97 -17.65
CA GLY A 125 12.23 -15.96 -18.07
C GLY A 125 13.08 -14.92 -17.34
N LEU A 126 12.78 -14.64 -16.06
CA LEU A 126 13.42 -13.58 -15.28
C LEU A 126 14.35 -14.07 -14.16
N VAL A 127 14.60 -15.37 -14.07
CA VAL A 127 15.35 -15.99 -12.96
C VAL A 127 16.75 -15.44 -12.76
N GLU A 128 17.40 -14.93 -13.82
CA GLU A 128 18.72 -14.31 -13.75
C GLU A 128 18.67 -12.81 -13.33
N ARG A 129 17.46 -12.28 -13.18
CA ARG A 129 17.23 -10.85 -12.97
C ARG A 129 16.56 -10.54 -11.62
N VAL A 130 16.01 -11.57 -10.97
CA VAL A 130 15.27 -11.42 -9.73
C VAL A 130 15.60 -12.50 -8.73
N ASP A 131 15.59 -12.15 -7.45
CA ASP A 131 15.65 -13.05 -6.31
C ASP A 131 14.42 -12.90 -5.43
N PHE A 132 14.10 -13.95 -4.63
CA PHE A 132 13.04 -13.90 -3.63
C PHE A 132 13.53 -14.55 -2.33
N ARG A 133 13.49 -13.77 -1.23
CA ARG A 133 14.01 -14.17 0.09
C ARG A 133 12.95 -14.09 1.16
N LEU A 134 12.84 -15.16 1.95
CA LEU A 134 12.07 -15.13 3.20
C LEU A 134 12.78 -14.19 4.19
N GLY A 135 12.05 -13.22 4.75
CA GLY A 135 12.65 -12.29 5.69
C GLY A 135 11.67 -11.32 6.29
N ASN A 136 12.00 -10.85 7.50
CA ASN A 136 11.28 -9.78 8.17
C ASN A 136 11.89 -8.44 7.77
N VAL A 137 11.05 -7.50 7.32
CA VAL A 137 11.48 -6.14 6.96
C VAL A 137 12.03 -5.34 8.15
N GLU A 138 11.75 -5.77 9.39
CA GLU A 138 12.36 -5.21 10.61
C GLU A 138 13.82 -5.62 10.81
N GLU A 139 14.32 -6.59 10.02
CA GLU A 139 15.70 -7.06 9.99
C GLU A 139 16.04 -7.47 8.55
N ILE A 140 16.27 -6.46 7.71
CA ILE A 140 16.46 -6.65 6.26
C ILE A 140 17.71 -7.51 6.02
N PRO A 141 17.59 -8.70 5.36
CA PRO A 141 18.69 -9.66 5.19
C PRO A 141 19.70 -9.24 4.12
N PHE A 142 20.21 -8.03 4.26
CA PHE A 142 21.24 -7.44 3.42
C PHE A 142 22.32 -6.77 4.29
N PRO A 143 23.59 -6.78 3.84
CA PRO A 143 24.67 -6.05 4.50
C PRO A 143 24.41 -4.53 4.54
N ASP A 144 25.09 -3.84 5.45
CA ASP A 144 25.11 -2.39 5.46
C ASP A 144 25.57 -1.83 4.12
N GLN A 145 24.94 -0.77 3.66
CA GLN A 145 25.35 0.00 2.47
C GLN A 145 25.53 -0.89 1.22
N SER A 146 24.65 -1.85 1.00
CA SER A 146 24.71 -2.80 -0.12
C SER A 146 23.70 -2.53 -1.23
N LEU A 147 22.64 -1.76 -0.96
CA LEU A 147 21.54 -1.53 -1.89
C LEU A 147 21.58 -0.13 -2.49
N ASP A 148 21.24 -0.05 -3.77
CA ASP A 148 21.11 1.20 -4.52
C ASP A 148 19.69 1.74 -4.47
N LEU A 149 18.68 0.85 -4.32
CA LEU A 149 17.26 1.20 -4.28
C LEU A 149 16.49 0.32 -3.31
N VAL A 150 15.70 0.93 -2.43
CA VAL A 150 14.73 0.24 -1.59
C VAL A 150 13.31 0.72 -1.96
N ILE A 151 12.43 -0.23 -2.24
CA ILE A 151 11.03 0.04 -2.58
C ILE A 151 10.15 -0.71 -1.60
N SER A 152 8.96 -0.17 -1.36
CA SER A 152 7.87 -0.90 -0.71
C SER A 152 6.54 -0.37 -1.24
N THR A 153 5.60 -1.26 -1.55
CA THR A 153 4.30 -0.89 -2.09
C THR A 153 3.19 -1.61 -1.36
N ALA A 154 2.28 -0.85 -0.75
CA ALA A 154 1.13 -1.37 0.02
C ALA A 154 1.52 -2.38 1.11
N SER A 155 2.66 -2.13 1.80
CA SER A 155 3.20 -2.98 2.86
C SER A 155 3.44 -2.20 4.17
N LEU A 156 3.71 -0.90 4.11
CA LEU A 156 4.00 -0.05 5.28
C LEU A 156 2.92 -0.18 6.38
N HIS A 157 1.66 -0.31 6.01
CA HIS A 157 0.56 -0.41 6.97
C HIS A 157 0.54 -1.73 7.77
N HIS A 158 1.30 -2.74 7.35
CA HIS A 158 1.51 -4.00 8.06
C HIS A 158 2.73 -3.98 9.00
N TRP A 159 3.63 -2.99 8.89
CA TRP A 159 4.85 -2.97 9.70
C TRP A 159 4.51 -2.74 11.18
N VAL A 160 4.97 -3.66 12.04
CA VAL A 160 4.74 -3.58 13.48
C VAL A 160 5.54 -2.42 14.07
N ASN A 161 6.84 -2.30 13.70
CA ASN A 161 7.74 -1.23 14.13
C ASN A 161 8.25 -0.41 12.94
N PRO A 162 7.43 0.48 12.36
CA PRO A 162 7.79 1.20 11.14
C PRO A 162 9.07 2.05 11.27
N VAL A 163 9.34 2.63 12.45
CA VAL A 163 10.59 3.36 12.70
C VAL A 163 11.80 2.43 12.61
N LYS A 164 11.69 1.19 13.13
CA LYS A 164 12.75 0.19 13.01
C LYS A 164 13.01 -0.17 11.55
N VAL A 165 11.94 -0.38 10.75
CA VAL A 165 12.06 -0.66 9.31
C VAL A 165 12.72 0.50 8.58
N LEU A 166 12.32 1.75 8.86
CA LEU A 166 12.95 2.92 8.26
C LEU A 166 14.44 3.04 8.63
N ASN A 167 14.83 2.62 9.84
CA ASN A 167 16.24 2.57 10.25
C ASN A 167 17.01 1.45 9.54
N GLU A 168 16.36 0.32 9.27
CA GLU A 168 16.94 -0.77 8.47
C GLU A 168 17.13 -0.34 7.01
N ILE A 169 16.15 0.37 6.43
CA ILE A 169 16.27 0.96 5.09
C ILE A 169 17.50 1.90 5.04
N ASP A 170 17.66 2.76 6.05
CA ASP A 170 18.86 3.60 6.13
C ASP A 170 20.13 2.77 6.22
N ARG A 171 20.16 1.69 7.02
CA ARG A 171 21.32 0.83 7.19
C ARG A 171 21.76 0.18 5.87
N VAL A 172 20.82 -0.42 5.15
CA VAL A 172 21.14 -1.20 3.94
C VAL A 172 21.42 -0.34 2.71
N LEU A 173 20.89 0.89 2.65
CA LEU A 173 21.15 1.80 1.53
C LEU A 173 22.58 2.29 1.51
N LYS A 174 23.20 2.28 0.32
CA LYS A 174 24.46 2.96 0.04
C LYS A 174 24.31 4.48 0.23
N PRO A 175 25.38 5.21 0.54
CA PRO A 175 25.36 6.67 0.42
C PRO A 175 24.88 7.10 -0.98
N GLY A 176 23.89 7.98 -1.07
CA GLY A 176 23.24 8.37 -2.32
C GLY A 176 22.20 7.39 -2.86
N GLY A 177 22.05 6.22 -2.27
CA GLY A 177 21.01 5.24 -2.61
C GLY A 177 19.61 5.79 -2.36
N ALA A 178 18.63 5.33 -3.14
CA ALA A 178 17.28 5.87 -3.17
C ALA A 178 16.29 4.97 -2.43
N PHE A 179 15.20 5.55 -1.95
CA PHE A 179 14.05 4.81 -1.41
C PHE A 179 12.73 5.39 -1.89
N TYR A 180 11.75 4.50 -2.07
CA TYR A 180 10.41 4.84 -2.52
C TYR A 180 9.39 3.93 -1.82
N ILE A 181 8.71 4.46 -0.80
CA ILE A 181 7.73 3.73 0.01
C ILE A 181 6.35 4.29 -0.30
N PHE A 182 5.52 3.49 -0.95
CA PHE A 182 4.19 3.84 -1.41
C PHE A 182 3.13 3.08 -0.62
N ASP A 183 2.11 3.78 -0.12
CA ASP A 183 0.99 3.15 0.56
C ASP A 183 -0.33 3.94 0.38
N LEU A 184 -1.43 3.32 0.77
CA LEU A 184 -2.70 4.02 0.91
C LEU A 184 -2.61 5.07 2.02
N ARG A 185 -3.46 6.09 1.95
CA ARG A 185 -3.62 7.04 3.05
C ARG A 185 -4.96 6.84 3.75
N ARG A 186 -4.95 6.86 5.10
CA ARG A 186 -6.18 6.70 5.89
C ARG A 186 -7.10 7.92 5.79
N ASP A 187 -6.54 9.10 5.71
CA ASP A 187 -7.24 10.40 5.66
C ASP A 187 -7.63 10.84 4.24
N MET A 188 -7.88 9.88 3.33
CA MET A 188 -8.40 10.15 2.00
C MET A 188 -9.77 10.82 2.04
N ALA A 189 -10.11 11.61 1.01
CA ALA A 189 -11.39 12.30 0.94
C ALA A 189 -12.59 11.32 0.87
N LEU A 190 -13.73 11.74 1.40
CA LEU A 190 -14.96 10.95 1.51
C LEU A 190 -15.38 10.21 0.23
N PRO A 191 -15.32 10.78 -0.98
CA PRO A 191 -15.68 10.04 -2.21
C PRO A 191 -14.84 8.79 -2.43
N PHE A 192 -13.53 8.86 -2.15
CA PHE A 192 -12.61 7.72 -2.29
C PHE A 192 -12.80 6.69 -1.18
N TYR A 193 -13.09 7.15 0.04
CA TYR A 193 -13.50 6.26 1.11
C TYR A 193 -14.74 5.44 0.73
N LEU A 194 -15.77 6.10 0.21
CA LEU A 194 -17.01 5.43 -0.23
C LEU A 194 -16.75 4.47 -1.38
N MET A 195 -15.85 4.82 -2.30
CA MET A 195 -15.44 3.93 -3.39
C MET A 195 -14.77 2.65 -2.87
N ILE A 196 -13.81 2.77 -1.95
CA ILE A 196 -13.14 1.61 -1.35
C ILE A 196 -14.13 0.80 -0.51
N TRP A 197 -14.99 1.45 0.26
CA TRP A 197 -16.05 0.78 1.01
C TRP A 197 -16.98 -0.02 0.10
N PHE A 198 -17.44 0.58 -0.99
CA PHE A 198 -18.28 -0.09 -1.98
C PHE A 198 -17.56 -1.30 -2.61
N ALA A 199 -16.29 -1.12 -2.98
CA ALA A 199 -15.48 -2.21 -3.53
C ALA A 199 -15.34 -3.36 -2.53
N THR A 200 -15.09 -3.05 -1.24
CA THR A 200 -15.02 -4.05 -0.16
C THR A 200 -16.34 -4.84 -0.01
N GLN A 201 -17.48 -4.19 -0.17
CA GLN A 201 -18.78 -4.84 0.05
C GLN A 201 -19.30 -5.62 -1.16
N PHE A 202 -19.01 -5.15 -2.39
CA PHE A 202 -19.74 -5.60 -3.59
C PHE A 202 -18.87 -6.07 -4.76
N VAL A 203 -17.56 -5.80 -4.73
CA VAL A 203 -16.71 -6.03 -5.91
C VAL A 203 -15.66 -7.11 -5.68
N VAL A 204 -15.03 -7.11 -4.49
CA VAL A 204 -13.93 -8.06 -4.21
C VAL A 204 -14.45 -9.47 -3.94
N PRO A 205 -13.61 -10.51 -4.17
CA PRO A 205 -13.97 -11.90 -3.82
C PRO A 205 -14.39 -12.05 -2.35
N ALA A 206 -15.34 -12.95 -2.08
CA ALA A 206 -15.89 -13.18 -0.75
C ALA A 206 -14.83 -13.53 0.32
N ALA A 207 -13.73 -14.18 -0.07
CA ALA A 207 -12.61 -14.47 0.82
C ALA A 207 -12.02 -13.19 1.45
N LEU A 208 -11.95 -12.08 0.71
CA LEU A 208 -11.43 -10.79 1.20
C LEU A 208 -12.39 -10.09 2.17
N HIS A 209 -13.67 -10.40 2.15
CA HIS A 209 -14.63 -9.90 3.15
C HIS A 209 -14.30 -10.39 4.56
N ARG A 210 -13.77 -11.62 4.69
CA ARG A 210 -13.39 -12.21 6.00
C ARG A 210 -12.28 -11.41 6.69
N VAL A 211 -11.38 -10.84 5.91
CA VAL A 211 -10.26 -10.01 6.37
C VAL A 211 -10.52 -8.51 6.17
N ASN A 212 -11.78 -8.15 5.81
CA ASN A 212 -12.24 -6.77 5.58
C ASN A 212 -11.40 -5.98 4.56
N GLU A 213 -10.84 -6.64 3.55
CA GLU A 213 -10.02 -5.98 2.51
C GLU A 213 -10.87 -5.48 1.33
N PRO A 214 -10.50 -4.34 0.71
CA PRO A 214 -9.36 -3.47 0.99
C PRO A 214 -9.58 -2.39 2.07
N MET A 215 -10.70 -2.41 2.78
CA MET A 215 -10.99 -1.44 3.84
C MET A 215 -10.06 -1.64 5.06
N GLY A 216 -9.65 -2.88 5.35
CA GLY A 216 -8.67 -3.22 6.39
C GLY A 216 -7.35 -2.52 6.17
N SER A 217 -6.77 -2.68 4.99
CA SER A 217 -5.52 -1.99 4.57
C SER A 217 -5.63 -0.47 4.69
N ARG A 218 -6.76 0.12 4.25
CA ARG A 218 -7.00 1.56 4.41
C ARG A 218 -7.04 1.97 5.89
N ASN A 219 -7.69 1.21 6.76
CA ASN A 219 -7.79 1.53 8.18
C ASN A 219 -6.47 1.37 8.93
N ALA A 220 -5.61 0.46 8.47
CA ALA A 220 -4.27 0.24 8.98
C ALA A 220 -3.25 1.27 8.45
N SER A 221 -3.53 1.93 7.34
CA SER A 221 -2.64 2.91 6.70
C SER A 221 -2.42 4.16 7.54
N TYR A 222 -1.38 4.90 7.24
CA TYR A 222 -1.00 6.13 7.92
C TYR A 222 -1.66 7.35 7.26
N THR A 223 -1.85 8.40 8.04
CA THR A 223 -2.11 9.75 7.53
C THR A 223 -0.80 10.41 7.11
N VAL A 224 -0.89 11.50 6.34
CA VAL A 224 0.31 12.28 5.96
C VAL A 224 1.09 12.74 7.18
N HIS A 225 0.41 13.23 8.22
CA HIS A 225 1.04 13.68 9.46
C HIS A 225 1.79 12.56 10.19
N GLU A 226 1.14 11.42 10.35
CA GLU A 226 1.75 10.25 11.01
C GLU A 226 2.99 9.77 10.25
N LEU A 227 2.95 9.72 8.91
CA LEU A 227 4.11 9.30 8.13
C LEU A 227 5.28 10.31 8.24
N VAL A 228 4.98 11.61 8.27
CA VAL A 228 6.00 12.65 8.53
C VAL A 228 6.64 12.46 9.91
N ASP A 229 5.84 12.14 10.93
CA ASP A 229 6.35 11.95 12.28
C ASP A 229 7.18 10.66 12.41
N LEU A 230 6.78 9.57 11.73
CA LEU A 230 7.59 8.34 11.62
C LEU A 230 8.94 8.61 10.95
N ALA A 231 8.94 9.34 9.83
CA ALA A 231 10.16 9.70 9.13
C ALA A 231 11.10 10.55 9.98
N ARG A 232 10.56 11.50 10.77
CA ARG A 232 11.33 12.33 11.71
C ARG A 232 11.97 11.52 12.85
N GLN A 233 11.29 10.49 13.35
CA GLN A 233 11.77 9.62 14.41
C GLN A 233 12.85 8.64 13.92
N SER A 234 12.90 8.36 12.63
CA SER A 234 13.87 7.44 12.03
C SER A 234 15.22 8.10 11.75
N ARG A 235 16.22 7.28 11.41
CA ARG A 235 17.53 7.72 10.91
C ARG A 235 17.49 8.10 9.43
N LEU A 236 16.48 7.65 8.69
CA LEU A 236 16.33 7.85 7.25
C LEU A 236 16.14 9.35 6.94
N ARG A 237 17.24 10.02 6.66
CA ARG A 237 17.28 11.46 6.36
C ARG A 237 17.15 11.69 4.86
N GLY A 238 16.75 12.93 4.46
CA GLY A 238 16.60 13.31 3.06
C GLY A 238 15.28 12.85 2.42
N GLY A 239 14.38 12.25 3.20
CA GLY A 239 13.06 11.85 2.73
C GLY A 239 12.06 13.00 2.70
N GLN A 240 11.18 12.96 1.68
CA GLN A 240 10.02 13.83 1.55
C GLN A 240 8.75 12.98 1.54
N VAL A 241 7.71 13.44 2.25
CA VAL A 241 6.38 12.84 2.19
C VAL A 241 5.57 13.60 1.14
N THR A 242 5.08 12.88 0.15
CA THR A 242 4.14 13.39 -0.85
C THR A 242 2.82 12.62 -0.76
N ALA A 243 1.73 13.24 -1.18
CA ALA A 243 0.42 12.61 -1.10
C ALA A 243 -0.44 12.92 -2.33
N GLY A 244 -1.12 11.90 -2.81
CA GLY A 244 -2.22 12.02 -3.75
C GLY A 244 -3.57 11.94 -3.06
N MET A 245 -4.62 11.69 -3.85
CA MET A 245 -5.99 11.62 -3.33
C MET A 245 -6.22 10.40 -2.43
N ILE A 246 -5.58 9.26 -2.74
CA ILE A 246 -5.79 7.97 -2.05
C ILE A 246 -4.50 7.35 -1.53
N TRP A 247 -3.34 7.92 -1.83
CA TRP A 247 -2.03 7.36 -1.52
C TRP A 247 -1.11 8.39 -0.85
N ILE A 248 -0.11 7.88 -0.16
CA ILE A 248 1.03 8.61 0.40
C ILE A 248 2.33 7.95 -0.04
N VAL A 249 3.38 8.73 -0.16
CA VAL A 249 4.72 8.24 -0.48
C VAL A 249 5.73 8.90 0.43
N LEU A 250 6.64 8.11 0.96
CA LEU A 250 7.90 8.58 1.52
C LEU A 250 9.01 8.27 0.52
N VAL A 251 9.65 9.29 -0.02
CA VAL A 251 10.63 9.19 -1.11
C VAL A 251 11.84 10.06 -0.84
N GLY A 252 13.02 9.59 -1.24
CA GLY A 252 14.24 10.37 -1.14
C GLY A 252 15.49 9.59 -1.48
N LYS A 253 16.64 10.20 -1.16
CA LYS A 253 17.96 9.57 -1.23
C LYS A 253 18.65 9.66 0.11
N LYS A 254 19.37 8.61 0.49
CA LYS A 254 20.24 8.64 1.67
C LYS A 254 21.33 9.68 1.44
N SER A 255 21.56 10.55 2.43
CA SER A 255 22.61 11.55 2.34
C SER A 255 23.95 10.90 1.98
N ALA A 256 24.70 11.49 1.05
CA ALA A 256 26.10 11.17 0.88
C ALA A 256 26.79 11.55 2.18
N ALA A 257 27.58 10.65 2.75
CA ALA A 257 28.32 10.88 3.98
C ALA A 257 29.34 12.00 3.81
#